data_1b686e958423120802bacd50506e2fe1
#
_entry.id   1b686e958423120802bacd50506e2fe1
#
_cell.length_a   1.000
_cell.length_b   1.000
_cell.length_c   1.000
_cell.angle_alpha   90.00
_cell.angle_beta   90.00
_cell.angle_gamma   90.00
#
_symmetry.space_group_name_H-M   'P 1'
#
loop_
_entity.id
_entity.type
_entity.pdbx_description
1 polymer ?
#
loop_
_entity_poly.entity_id
_entity_poly.type
_entity_poly.pdbx_seq_one_letter_code
_entity_poly.pdbx_strand_id
1 'polypeptide(L)'
;MSWHKDCVRCATASPNRRAFIATLTAAAVLPATSQLFAAAVVPSSADDERFMRMALAEARRGDFSFGAALVRDGHVLARGRNLGRTNDDPTAHGEMIAIRRCLAAHGSGALVGSTLYTSGEPCAMCMGAILWCRISRLVYAASVQQLASKIDQIMISSADVAAKAPFAPISITGGVLADEAMQLFTK
;
A
#
# COMPACT_ATOMS: atom_id res chain seq x y z
N MET A 1 11.97 -9.86 -22.94
CA MET A 1 11.60 -8.73 -22.06
C MET A 1 10.38 -8.07 -22.67
N SER A 2 9.19 -8.45 -22.24
CA SER A 2 7.95 -7.95 -22.84
C SER A 2 6.95 -7.66 -21.73
N TRP A 3 7.03 -6.45 -21.18
CA TRP A 3 6.08 -5.89 -20.21
C TRP A 3 4.80 -5.34 -20.87
N HIS A 4 4.72 -5.36 -22.22
CA HIS A 4 3.67 -4.71 -22.98
C HIS A 4 2.55 -5.61 -23.52
N LYS A 5 2.54 -6.92 -23.26
CA LYS A 5 1.57 -7.81 -23.89
C LYS A 5 0.36 -8.20 -23.03
N ASP A 6 0.33 -7.91 -21.75
CA ASP A 6 -0.76 -8.31 -20.85
C ASP A 6 -1.65 -7.16 -20.34
N CYS A 7 -1.41 -5.95 -20.78
CA CYS A 7 -2.28 -4.81 -20.51
C CYS A 7 -3.03 -4.45 -21.78
N VAL A 8 -4.35 -4.66 -21.78
CA VAL A 8 -5.32 -4.28 -22.83
C VAL A 8 -5.50 -5.31 -23.94
N ARG A 9 -6.31 -6.33 -23.72
CA ARG A 9 -7.19 -6.86 -24.76
C ARG A 9 -8.43 -5.96 -24.85
N CYS A 10 -8.34 -4.89 -25.61
CA CYS A 10 -9.50 -4.25 -26.18
C CYS A 10 -9.99 -5.11 -27.35
N ALA A 11 -11.02 -5.90 -27.11
CA ALA A 11 -11.73 -6.59 -28.17
C ALA A 11 -12.60 -5.57 -28.94
N THR A 12 -12.17 -5.17 -30.12
CA THR A 12 -13.03 -4.50 -31.10
C THR A 12 -13.89 -5.56 -31.79
N ALA A 13 -15.13 -5.71 -31.38
CA ALA A 13 -16.13 -6.46 -32.14
C ALA A 13 -16.93 -5.48 -33.00
N SER A 14 -16.83 -5.67 -34.31
CA SER A 14 -17.66 -4.98 -35.31
C SER A 14 -19.11 -5.48 -35.23
N PRO A 15 -20.12 -4.61 -35.23
CA PRO A 15 -21.51 -5.06 -35.19
C PRO A 15 -22.02 -5.39 -36.58
N ASN A 16 -22.32 -6.65 -36.82
CA ASN A 16 -23.06 -7.09 -38.00
C ASN A 16 -24.56 -6.81 -37.79
N ARG A 17 -25.13 -5.93 -38.61
CA ARG A 17 -26.57 -5.59 -38.59
C ARG A 17 -27.38 -6.76 -39.17
N ARG A 18 -28.09 -7.48 -38.31
CA ARG A 18 -29.33 -8.18 -38.68
C ARG A 18 -30.37 -8.00 -37.61
N ALA A 19 -31.50 -7.41 -37.99
CA ALA A 19 -32.64 -7.18 -37.17
C ALA A 19 -33.25 -8.48 -36.64
N PHE A 20 -33.40 -8.56 -35.32
CA PHE A 20 -34.35 -9.49 -34.71
C PHE A 20 -35.31 -8.72 -33.83
N ILE A 21 -36.59 -8.80 -34.18
CA ILE A 21 -37.68 -8.38 -33.36
C ILE A 21 -37.78 -9.40 -32.20
N ALA A 22 -37.56 -8.96 -30.98
CA ALA A 22 -37.76 -9.77 -29.81
C ALA A 22 -38.59 -9.00 -28.77
N THR A 23 -39.64 -9.63 -28.37
CA THR A 23 -40.62 -9.30 -27.33
C THR A 23 -39.99 -8.72 -26.07
N LEU A 24 -40.53 -7.57 -25.62
CA LEU A 24 -40.22 -6.97 -24.31
C LEU A 24 -40.73 -7.89 -23.18
N THR A 25 -39.80 -8.59 -22.56
CA THR A 25 -39.99 -9.02 -21.17
C THR A 25 -39.26 -7.98 -20.28
N ALA A 26 -40.01 -7.31 -19.42
CA ALA A 26 -39.48 -6.38 -18.45
C ALA A 26 -38.60 -7.16 -17.45
N ALA A 27 -37.30 -7.19 -17.69
CA ALA A 27 -36.33 -7.61 -16.70
C ALA A 27 -36.17 -6.46 -15.69
N ALA A 28 -36.55 -6.71 -14.44
CA ALA A 28 -36.28 -5.79 -13.34
C ALA A 28 -34.77 -5.60 -13.20
N VAL A 29 -34.28 -4.41 -13.58
CA VAL A 29 -32.91 -3.99 -13.33
C VAL A 29 -32.81 -3.73 -11.85
N LEU A 30 -32.28 -4.71 -11.10
CA LEU A 30 -31.83 -4.48 -9.73
C LEU A 30 -30.68 -3.47 -9.76
N PRO A 31 -30.71 -2.41 -8.93
CA PRO A 31 -29.59 -1.49 -8.87
C PRO A 31 -28.37 -2.26 -8.40
N ALA A 32 -27.29 -2.23 -9.21
CA ALA A 32 -25.99 -2.70 -8.78
C ALA A 32 -25.58 -1.82 -7.60
N THR A 33 -25.67 -2.34 -6.38
CA THR A 33 -25.12 -1.70 -5.20
C THR A 33 -23.61 -1.67 -5.40
N SER A 34 -23.07 -0.49 -5.72
CA SER A 34 -21.64 -0.23 -5.64
C SER A 34 -21.22 -0.46 -4.20
N GLN A 35 -20.67 -1.63 -3.91
CA GLN A 35 -20.01 -1.89 -2.65
C GLN A 35 -18.76 -1.00 -2.64
N LEU A 36 -18.85 0.11 -1.92
CA LEU A 36 -17.69 0.89 -1.50
C LEU A 36 -16.86 -0.05 -0.61
N PHE A 37 -15.77 -0.58 -1.16
CA PHE A 37 -14.76 -1.28 -0.37
C PHE A 37 -14.04 -0.23 0.48
N ALA A 38 -14.62 0.08 1.66
CA ALA A 38 -13.91 0.81 2.68
C ALA A 38 -12.76 -0.07 3.17
N ALA A 39 -11.57 0.52 3.32
CA ALA A 39 -10.46 -0.19 3.93
C ALA A 39 -10.90 -0.71 5.31
N ALA A 40 -10.80 -2.02 5.50
CA ALA A 40 -11.19 -2.63 6.76
C ALA A 40 -10.18 -2.23 7.85
N VAL A 41 -10.66 -1.61 8.93
CA VAL A 41 -9.84 -1.35 10.13
C VAL A 41 -9.72 -2.66 10.90
N VAL A 42 -8.49 -3.20 10.97
CA VAL A 42 -8.18 -4.43 11.69
C VAL A 42 -7.45 -4.08 12.98
N PRO A 43 -7.86 -4.60 14.15
CA PRO A 43 -7.14 -4.40 15.40
C PRO A 43 -5.69 -4.89 15.32
N SER A 44 -4.79 -4.27 16.11
CA SER A 44 -3.40 -4.70 16.24
C SER A 44 -3.27 -6.03 17.00
N SER A 45 -2.21 -6.77 16.70
CA SER A 45 -1.84 -8.02 17.36
C SER A 45 -0.45 -7.94 17.98
N ALA A 46 -0.07 -8.90 18.83
CA ALA A 46 1.29 -9.01 19.36
C ALA A 46 2.35 -9.19 18.26
N ASP A 47 1.99 -9.86 17.17
CA ASP A 47 2.86 -9.98 15.99
C ASP A 47 3.04 -8.66 15.27
N ASP A 48 2.02 -7.80 15.24
CA ASP A 48 2.13 -6.46 14.65
C ASP A 48 3.14 -5.60 15.39
N GLU A 49 3.16 -5.63 16.72
CA GLU A 49 4.18 -4.93 17.49
C GLU A 49 5.59 -5.45 17.21
N ARG A 50 5.75 -6.77 17.13
CA ARG A 50 7.04 -7.40 16.82
C ARG A 50 7.61 -6.92 15.49
N PHE A 51 6.79 -6.93 14.44
CA PHE A 51 7.23 -6.49 13.12
C PHE A 51 7.34 -4.97 13.03
N MET A 52 6.50 -4.22 13.74
CA MET A 52 6.62 -2.77 13.83
C MET A 52 7.96 -2.36 14.48
N ARG A 53 8.41 -3.03 15.54
CA ARG A 53 9.75 -2.75 16.11
C ARG A 53 10.88 -2.98 15.11
N MET A 54 10.72 -3.89 14.15
CA MET A 54 11.70 -4.04 13.06
C MET A 54 11.67 -2.85 12.10
N ALA A 55 10.49 -2.32 11.78
CA ALA A 55 10.38 -1.10 10.97
C ALA A 55 10.97 0.12 11.71
N LEU A 56 10.70 0.26 13.01
CA LEU A 56 11.29 1.32 13.85
C LEU A 56 12.82 1.20 13.95
N ALA A 57 13.36 -0.02 14.01
CA ALA A 57 14.81 -0.24 14.01
C ALA A 57 15.45 0.21 12.69
N GLU A 58 14.80 0.00 11.54
CA GLU A 58 15.26 0.54 10.26
C GLU A 58 15.12 2.08 10.21
N ALA A 59 14.04 2.64 10.77
CA ALA A 59 13.82 4.08 10.83
C ALA A 59 14.95 4.82 11.57
N ARG A 60 15.46 4.25 12.67
CA ARG A 60 16.58 4.82 13.44
C ARG A 60 17.89 4.92 12.64
N ARG A 61 18.01 4.17 11.55
CA ARG A 61 19.22 4.07 10.70
C ARG A 61 19.05 4.76 9.36
N GLY A 62 17.89 5.33 9.09
CA GLY A 62 17.59 6.03 7.84
C GLY A 62 18.10 7.45 7.82
N ASP A 63 18.22 8.01 6.62
CA ASP A 63 18.53 9.43 6.40
C ASP A 63 17.47 10.36 6.99
N PHE A 64 16.23 9.87 7.00
CA PHE A 64 15.08 10.37 7.74
C PHE A 64 14.45 9.22 8.52
N SER A 65 13.74 9.53 9.60
CA SER A 65 13.21 8.55 10.56
C SER A 65 12.06 7.68 10.02
N PHE A 66 12.18 7.24 8.76
CA PHE A 66 11.22 6.36 8.11
C PHE A 66 11.85 5.00 7.79
N GLY A 67 11.19 3.95 8.27
CA GLY A 67 11.59 2.57 8.06
C GLY A 67 10.41 1.66 7.84
N ALA A 68 10.66 0.54 7.15
CA ALA A 68 9.63 -0.43 6.82
C ALA A 68 10.14 -1.88 6.94
N ALA A 69 9.19 -2.80 7.18
CA ALA A 69 9.40 -4.24 7.11
C ALA A 69 8.28 -4.89 6.32
N LEU A 70 8.62 -5.67 5.31
CA LEU A 70 7.68 -6.43 4.50
C LEU A 70 7.66 -7.88 4.98
N VAL A 71 6.48 -8.39 5.29
CA VAL A 71 6.27 -9.69 5.94
C VAL A 71 5.23 -10.49 5.19
N ARG A 72 5.46 -11.80 5.04
CA ARG A 72 4.48 -12.74 4.53
C ARG A 72 4.59 -14.05 5.30
N ASP A 73 3.45 -14.60 5.69
CA ASP A 73 3.35 -15.88 6.42
C ASP A 73 4.28 -15.93 7.66
N GLY A 74 4.36 -14.82 8.40
CA GLY A 74 5.21 -14.66 9.59
C GLY A 74 6.72 -14.48 9.30
N HIS A 75 7.14 -14.48 8.03
CA HIS A 75 8.54 -14.33 7.62
C HIS A 75 8.82 -12.94 7.04
N VAL A 76 9.93 -12.33 7.46
CA VAL A 76 10.39 -11.06 6.93
C VAL A 76 11.02 -11.28 5.55
N LEU A 77 10.40 -10.73 4.51
CA LEU A 77 10.89 -10.80 3.14
C LEU A 77 11.96 -9.73 2.86
N ALA A 78 11.73 -8.52 3.35
CA ALA A 78 12.64 -7.41 3.17
C ALA A 78 12.45 -6.35 4.25
N ARG A 79 13.49 -5.52 4.45
CA ARG A 79 13.43 -4.32 5.27
C ARG A 79 13.93 -3.15 4.45
N GLY A 80 13.42 -1.95 4.74
CA GLY A 80 13.84 -0.73 4.10
C GLY A 80 13.92 0.41 5.11
N ARG A 81 14.85 1.32 4.88
CA ARG A 81 14.94 2.60 5.56
C ARG A 81 15.03 3.70 4.53
N ASN A 82 14.69 4.90 4.92
CA ASN A 82 14.86 6.04 4.04
C ASN A 82 16.34 6.20 3.67
N LEU A 83 16.62 6.29 2.38
CA LEU A 83 17.94 6.47 1.78
C LEU A 83 17.95 7.64 0.79
N GLY A 84 17.10 8.63 1.00
CA GLY A 84 16.94 9.76 0.09
C GLY A 84 18.24 10.54 -0.14
N ARG A 85 18.96 10.83 0.94
CA ARG A 85 20.26 11.51 0.86
C ARG A 85 21.37 10.57 0.39
N THR A 86 21.41 9.36 0.94
CA THR A 86 22.46 8.36 0.62
C THR A 86 22.45 8.02 -0.87
N ASN A 87 21.27 7.92 -1.50
CA ASN A 87 21.13 7.53 -2.91
C ASN A 87 20.96 8.71 -3.87
N ASP A 88 20.92 9.95 -3.36
CA ASP A 88 20.51 11.13 -4.13
C ASP A 88 19.17 10.90 -4.88
N ASP A 89 18.23 10.24 -4.19
CA ASP A 89 16.92 9.85 -4.73
C ASP A 89 15.81 10.23 -3.73
N PRO A 90 15.07 11.33 -3.98
CA PRO A 90 13.99 11.77 -3.10
C PRO A 90 12.84 10.76 -2.98
N THR A 91 12.78 9.76 -3.85
CA THR A 91 11.78 8.70 -3.79
C THR A 91 12.22 7.47 -2.97
N ALA A 92 13.46 7.45 -2.48
CA ALA A 92 14.01 6.33 -1.72
C ALA A 92 13.49 6.26 -0.27
N HIS A 93 12.18 6.34 -0.11
CA HIS A 93 11.51 6.16 1.18
C HIS A 93 11.64 4.72 1.69
N GLY A 94 11.49 4.51 3.00
CA GLY A 94 11.66 3.20 3.63
C GLY A 94 10.81 2.11 3.00
N GLU A 95 9.55 2.41 2.68
CA GLU A 95 8.61 1.51 2.02
C GLU A 95 9.08 1.15 0.60
N MET A 96 9.51 2.16 -0.18
CA MET A 96 10.02 1.96 -1.54
C MET A 96 11.28 1.09 -1.55
N ILE A 97 12.18 1.30 -0.60
CA ILE A 97 13.38 0.48 -0.44
C ILE A 97 13.02 -0.96 -0.06
N ALA A 98 12.06 -1.17 0.88
CA ALA A 98 11.61 -2.52 1.24
C ALA A 98 10.98 -3.25 0.05
N ILE A 99 10.10 -2.58 -0.71
CA ILE A 99 9.46 -3.12 -1.91
C ILE A 99 10.52 -3.49 -2.96
N ARG A 100 11.44 -2.57 -3.29
CA ARG A 100 12.49 -2.82 -4.29
C ARG A 100 13.41 -3.98 -3.91
N ARG A 101 13.79 -4.09 -2.63
CA ARG A 101 14.58 -5.21 -2.11
C ARG A 101 13.84 -6.54 -2.21
N CYS A 102 12.56 -6.56 -1.86
CA CYS A 102 11.74 -7.75 -2.00
C CYS A 102 11.63 -8.17 -3.47
N LEU A 103 11.38 -7.23 -4.38
CA LEU A 103 11.34 -7.49 -5.82
C LEU A 103 12.64 -8.10 -6.34
N ALA A 104 13.78 -7.55 -5.92
CA ALA A 104 15.09 -8.04 -6.33
C ALA A 104 15.41 -9.45 -5.82
N ALA A 105 14.98 -9.77 -4.59
CA ALA A 105 15.29 -11.05 -3.95
C ALA A 105 14.27 -12.16 -4.26
N HIS A 106 12.99 -11.82 -4.42
CA HIS A 106 11.89 -12.79 -4.42
C HIS A 106 10.93 -12.63 -5.61
N GLY A 107 11.07 -11.57 -6.41
CA GLY A 107 10.13 -11.26 -7.50
C GLY A 107 8.80 -10.69 -7.03
N SER A 108 7.97 -10.25 -7.99
CA SER A 108 6.70 -9.56 -7.71
C SER A 108 5.64 -10.43 -7.02
N GLY A 109 5.66 -11.74 -7.25
CA GLY A 109 4.71 -12.68 -6.63
C GLY A 109 4.81 -12.73 -5.10
N ALA A 110 5.97 -12.37 -4.52
CA ALA A 110 6.17 -12.35 -3.08
C ALA A 110 5.45 -11.18 -2.38
N LEU A 111 5.17 -10.11 -3.11
CA LEU A 111 4.45 -8.93 -2.60
C LEU A 111 2.95 -9.19 -2.43
N VAL A 112 2.38 -10.03 -3.30
CA VAL A 112 0.95 -10.35 -3.26
C VAL A 112 0.62 -11.08 -1.96
N GLY A 113 -0.36 -10.57 -1.22
CA GLY A 113 -0.76 -11.17 0.06
C GLY A 113 0.14 -10.84 1.25
N SER A 114 1.21 -10.05 1.05
CA SER A 114 2.10 -9.63 2.14
C SER A 114 1.49 -8.51 2.99
N THR A 115 2.11 -8.25 4.14
CA THR A 115 1.85 -7.12 5.05
C THR A 115 3.07 -6.20 5.05
N LEU A 116 2.84 -4.90 4.88
CA LEU A 116 3.87 -3.89 5.06
C LEU A 116 3.69 -3.20 6.42
N TYR A 117 4.73 -3.20 7.22
CA TYR A 117 4.86 -2.44 8.47
C TYR A 117 5.71 -1.22 8.22
N THR A 118 5.28 -0.04 8.68
CA THR A 118 6.02 1.22 8.49
C THR A 118 5.93 2.14 9.70
N SER A 119 7.03 2.80 10.04
CA SER A 119 7.15 3.69 11.20
C SER A 119 6.24 4.92 11.14
N GLY A 120 5.86 5.34 9.94
CA GLY A 120 4.90 6.41 9.70
C GLY A 120 3.88 6.00 8.65
N GLU A 121 2.70 6.61 8.70
CA GLU A 121 1.70 6.40 7.66
C GLU A 121 2.28 6.75 6.30
N PRO A 122 2.18 5.85 5.29
CA PRO A 122 2.78 6.08 3.98
C PRO A 122 2.23 7.33 3.29
N CYS A 123 3.11 8.14 2.73
CA CYS A 123 2.69 9.23 1.84
C CYS A 123 2.00 8.68 0.58
N ALA A 124 1.33 9.56 -0.17
CA ALA A 124 0.56 9.19 -1.36
C ALA A 124 1.39 8.40 -2.40
N MET A 125 2.68 8.71 -2.57
CA MET A 125 3.61 7.97 -3.46
C MET A 125 3.79 6.52 -2.99
N CYS A 126 4.14 6.33 -1.71
CA CYS A 126 4.36 5.00 -1.15
C CYS A 126 3.07 4.19 -1.11
N MET A 127 1.95 4.82 -0.73
CA MET A 127 0.66 4.15 -0.72
C MET A 127 0.24 3.71 -2.13
N GLY A 128 0.46 4.53 -3.16
CA GLY A 128 0.27 4.15 -4.56
C GLY A 128 1.08 2.92 -4.94
N ALA A 129 2.37 2.87 -4.57
CA ALA A 129 3.23 1.71 -4.83
C ALA A 129 2.74 0.45 -4.10
N ILE A 130 2.30 0.57 -2.84
CA ILE A 130 1.73 -0.53 -2.04
C ILE A 130 0.53 -1.16 -2.77
N LEU A 131 -0.38 -0.35 -3.28
CA LEU A 131 -1.57 -0.80 -4.00
C LEU A 131 -1.22 -1.47 -5.33
N TRP A 132 -0.32 -0.88 -6.12
CA TRP A 132 0.15 -1.48 -7.38
C TRP A 132 0.86 -2.80 -7.17
N CYS A 133 1.57 -2.97 -6.05
CA CYS A 133 2.23 -4.21 -5.67
C CYS A 133 1.30 -5.28 -5.10
N ARG A 134 -0.01 -4.99 -4.94
CA ARG A 134 -1.00 -5.92 -4.37
C ARG A 134 -0.62 -6.40 -2.96
N ILE A 135 0.01 -5.55 -2.18
CA ILE A 135 0.22 -5.76 -0.75
C ILE A 135 -1.16 -5.74 -0.09
N SER A 136 -1.50 -6.77 0.68
CA SER A 136 -2.86 -6.98 1.17
C SER A 136 -3.15 -6.30 2.50
N ARG A 137 -2.11 -5.95 3.24
CA ARG A 137 -2.24 -5.28 4.54
C ARG A 137 -1.15 -4.23 4.74
N LEU A 138 -1.58 -3.08 5.25
CA LEU A 138 -0.71 -2.02 5.75
C LEU A 138 -0.87 -1.90 7.25
N VAL A 139 0.24 -1.83 7.98
CA VAL A 139 0.30 -1.52 9.40
C VAL A 139 1.25 -0.34 9.59
N TYR A 140 0.78 0.76 10.16
CA TYR A 140 1.64 1.91 10.41
C TYR A 140 1.61 2.35 11.88
N ALA A 141 2.70 2.99 12.32
CA ALA A 141 2.81 3.52 13.68
C ALA A 141 2.23 4.94 13.77
N ALA A 142 2.98 5.97 13.44
CA ALA A 142 2.52 7.35 13.51
C ALA A 142 1.63 7.72 12.32
N SER A 143 0.49 8.36 12.55
CA SER A 143 -0.40 8.85 11.49
C SER A 143 0.19 10.08 10.77
N VAL A 144 -0.33 10.38 9.57
CA VAL A 144 0.07 11.57 8.83
C VAL A 144 -0.21 12.84 9.64
N GLN A 145 -1.28 12.90 10.41
CA GLN A 145 -1.62 14.02 11.29
C GLN A 145 -0.60 14.19 12.42
N GLN A 146 -0.18 13.09 13.05
CA GLN A 146 0.87 13.13 14.07
C GLN A 146 2.21 13.59 13.46
N LEU A 147 2.59 13.04 12.31
CA LEU A 147 3.82 13.41 11.60
C LEU A 147 3.82 14.89 11.18
N ALA A 148 2.69 15.42 10.73
CA ALA A 148 2.55 16.83 10.33
C ALA A 148 2.83 17.82 11.47
N SER A 149 2.75 17.39 12.74
CA SER A 149 3.15 18.21 13.89
C SER A 149 4.67 18.39 14.01
N LYS A 150 5.48 17.63 13.25
CA LYS A 150 6.94 17.61 13.32
C LYS A 150 7.62 17.92 12.00
N ILE A 151 7.05 17.48 10.89
CA ILE A 151 7.63 17.58 9.56
C ILE A 151 6.53 17.84 8.52
N ASP A 152 6.90 18.44 7.40
CA ASP A 152 5.96 18.66 6.29
C ASP A 152 5.45 17.34 5.72
N GLN A 153 4.15 17.27 5.43
CA GLN A 153 3.48 16.08 4.89
C GLN A 153 2.52 16.43 3.74
N ILE A 154 2.36 15.49 2.82
CA ILE A 154 1.22 15.49 1.91
C ILE A 154 0.01 14.99 2.70
N MET A 155 -0.94 15.88 3.02
CA MET A 155 -2.07 15.61 3.93
C MET A 155 -3.18 14.78 3.29
N ILE A 156 -2.81 13.62 2.74
CA ILE A 156 -3.72 12.62 2.18
C ILE A 156 -3.47 11.32 2.94
N SER A 157 -4.50 10.80 3.60
CA SER A 157 -4.37 9.55 4.36
C SER A 157 -4.21 8.32 3.46
N SER A 158 -3.60 7.27 3.98
CA SER A 158 -3.53 5.97 3.32
C SER A 158 -4.91 5.43 2.96
N ALA A 159 -5.90 5.66 3.82
CA ALA A 159 -7.29 5.24 3.59
C ALA A 159 -7.92 6.00 2.40
N ASP A 160 -7.66 7.31 2.26
CA ASP A 160 -8.16 8.10 1.14
C ASP A 160 -7.59 7.63 -0.20
N VAL A 161 -6.29 7.31 -0.24
CA VAL A 161 -5.66 6.75 -1.45
C VAL A 161 -6.23 5.37 -1.76
N ALA A 162 -6.39 4.50 -0.75
CA ALA A 162 -6.95 3.16 -0.91
C ALA A 162 -8.39 3.20 -1.44
N ALA A 163 -9.22 4.13 -0.97
CA ALA A 163 -10.60 4.31 -1.41
C ALA A 163 -10.73 4.64 -2.91
N LYS A 164 -9.65 5.16 -3.53
CA LYS A 164 -9.59 5.45 -4.97
C LYS A 164 -9.04 4.32 -5.83
N ALA A 165 -8.67 3.19 -5.21
CA ALA A 165 -8.08 2.03 -5.88
C ALA A 165 -8.93 0.76 -5.73
N PRO A 166 -10.14 0.68 -6.33
CA PRO A 166 -11.04 -0.46 -6.17
C PRO A 166 -10.48 -1.78 -6.69
N PHE A 167 -9.41 -1.72 -7.48
CA PHE A 167 -8.68 -2.87 -8.02
C PHE A 167 -7.74 -3.55 -7.02
N ALA A 168 -7.46 -2.93 -5.87
CA ALA A 168 -6.49 -3.41 -4.88
C ALA A 168 -7.07 -3.27 -3.45
N PRO A 169 -7.96 -4.18 -3.02
CA PRO A 169 -8.46 -4.18 -1.66
C PRO A 169 -7.29 -4.36 -0.67
N ILE A 170 -7.26 -3.54 0.37
CA ILE A 170 -6.22 -3.55 1.40
C ILE A 170 -6.85 -3.33 2.77
N SER A 171 -6.37 -4.06 3.78
CA SER A 171 -6.69 -3.76 5.17
C SER A 171 -5.63 -2.82 5.78
N ILE A 172 -6.08 -1.89 6.61
CA ILE A 172 -5.20 -0.88 7.21
C ILE A 172 -5.36 -0.91 8.73
N THR A 173 -4.23 -0.98 9.43
CA THR A 173 -4.14 -0.86 10.89
C THR A 173 -3.19 0.28 11.22
N GLY A 174 -3.67 1.31 11.90
CA GLY A 174 -2.85 2.45 12.33
C GLY A 174 -2.62 2.47 13.84
N GLY A 175 -1.61 3.25 14.28
CA GLY A 175 -1.36 3.53 15.68
C GLY A 175 -0.52 2.49 16.42
N VAL A 176 0.02 1.49 15.74
CA VAL A 176 0.84 0.44 16.37
C VAL A 176 2.19 1.01 16.79
N LEU A 177 2.44 1.14 18.09
CA LEU A 177 3.62 1.77 18.68
C LEU A 177 3.83 3.23 18.21
N ALA A 178 2.75 3.98 18.05
CA ALA A 178 2.79 5.36 17.55
C ALA A 178 3.69 6.27 18.41
N ASP A 179 3.62 6.14 19.73
CA ASP A 179 4.44 6.96 20.65
C ASP A 179 5.93 6.65 20.50
N GLU A 180 6.31 5.38 20.34
CA GLU A 180 7.70 5.00 20.06
C GLU A 180 8.17 5.57 18.70
N ALA A 181 7.31 5.57 17.71
CA ALA A 181 7.61 6.14 16.40
C ALA A 181 7.81 7.65 16.48
N MET A 182 6.91 8.37 17.16
CA MET A 182 6.97 9.83 17.30
C MET A 182 8.22 10.32 18.02
N GLN A 183 8.82 9.51 18.90
CA GLN A 183 10.10 9.82 19.53
C GLN A 183 11.27 9.91 18.53
N LEU A 184 11.15 9.30 17.36
CA LEU A 184 12.18 9.37 16.31
C LEU A 184 12.18 10.71 15.54
N PHE A 185 11.10 11.50 15.64
CA PHE A 185 10.93 12.78 15.00
C PHE A 185 11.16 13.96 15.97
N THR A 186 12.11 13.81 16.88
CA THR A 186 12.58 14.92 17.71
C THR A 186 13.47 15.84 16.87
N LYS A 187 13.21 17.15 17.00
CA LYS A 187 14.06 18.19 16.39
C LYS A 187 15.40 18.27 17.11
#